data_f6efed9abfa7b6b76f5eadd0b23ec7b5
#
_entry.id   f6efed9abfa7b6b76f5eadd0b23ec7b5
#
_cell.length_a   1.000
_cell.length_b   1.000
_cell.length_c   1.000
_cell.angle_alpha   90.00
_cell.angle_beta   90.00
_cell.angle_gamma   90.00
#
_symmetry.space_group_name_H-M   'P 1'
#
loop_
_entity.id
_entity.type
_entity.pdbx_description
1 polymer ?
#
loop_
_entity_poly.entity_id
_entity_poly.type
_entity_poly.pdbx_seq_one_letter_code
_entity_poly.pdbx_strand_id
1 'polypeptide(L)' 'MRALKENTDGRYQKVPTACGKVNVSRNTLMKIAGEANAVVRFGKSVRIDMPVLYDYINQNCKNW' A
#
# COMPACT_ATOMS: atom_id res chain seq x y z
N MET A 1 1.35 16.72 13.20
CA MET A 1 2.31 16.52 12.57
C MET A 1 3.29 15.52 12.90
N ARG A 2 3.54 15.28 14.11
CA ARG A 2 4.37 14.28 14.48
C ARG A 2 3.90 12.99 14.04
N ALA A 3 2.65 12.76 14.03
CA ALA A 3 2.08 11.52 13.63
C ALA A 3 2.44 11.16 12.21
N LEU A 4 2.52 12.14 11.34
CA LEU A 4 2.86 11.87 10.01
C LEU A 4 4.25 11.36 9.88
N LYS A 5 5.15 11.93 10.66
CA LYS A 5 6.46 11.55 10.63
C LYS A 5 6.61 10.14 11.06
N GLU A 6 5.90 9.74 12.05
CA GLU A 6 5.99 8.43 12.55
C GLU A 6 5.43 7.42 11.60
N ASN A 7 4.55 7.83 10.72
CA ASN A 7 3.96 6.92 9.78
C ASN A 7 4.79 6.71 8.54
N THR A 8 5.97 7.25 8.49
CA THR A 8 6.84 7.05 7.36
C THR A 8 7.08 5.58 7.10
N ASP A 9 7.26 4.80 8.14
CA ASP A 9 7.46 3.39 7.99
C ASP A 9 6.24 2.63 8.42
N GLY A 10 5.14 3.30 8.52
CA GLY A 10 3.97 2.72 9.09
C GLY A 10 2.98 2.20 8.10
N ARG A 11 1.74 2.31 8.48
CA ARG A 11 0.66 1.69 7.78
C ARG A 11 0.35 2.28 6.41
N TYR A 12 0.36 3.60 6.31
CA TYR A 12 -0.01 4.26 5.07
C TYR A 12 1.22 4.77 4.34
N GLN A 13 1.46 4.27 3.16
CA GLN A 13 2.63 4.64 2.39
C GLN A 13 2.23 5.23 1.05
N LYS A 14 3.08 6.07 0.50
CA LYS A 14 2.84 6.64 -0.81
C LYS A 14 2.97 5.52 -1.84
N VAL A 15 2.35 5.71 -2.98
CA VAL A 15 2.36 4.71 -4.03
C VAL A 15 3.78 4.29 -4.43
N PRO A 16 4.71 5.23 -4.69
CA PRO A 16 6.07 4.81 -5.06
C PRO A 16 6.75 4.01 -3.96
N THR A 17 6.53 4.38 -2.70
CA THR A 17 7.12 3.68 -1.59
C THR A 17 6.54 2.26 -1.49
N ALA A 18 5.24 2.15 -1.67
CA ALA A 18 4.59 0.85 -1.62
C ALA A 18 5.08 -0.05 -2.75
N CYS A 19 5.28 0.50 -3.94
CA CYS A 19 5.80 -0.26 -5.05
C CYS A 19 7.17 -0.83 -4.70
N GLY A 20 8.00 -0.05 -4.05
CA GLY A 20 9.32 -0.50 -3.64
C GLY A 20 9.26 -1.58 -2.58
N LYS A 21 8.32 -1.46 -1.66
CA LYS A 21 8.22 -2.42 -0.58
C LYS A 21 7.75 -3.79 -1.05
N VAL A 22 6.86 -3.83 -2.02
CA VAL A 22 6.39 -5.11 -2.55
C VAL A 22 7.06 -5.46 -3.88
N ASN A 23 7.94 -4.58 -4.34
CA ASN A 23 8.73 -4.84 -5.54
C ASN A 23 7.90 -5.17 -6.79
N VAL A 24 6.91 -4.37 -7.05
CA VAL A 24 6.07 -4.51 -8.23
C VAL A 24 5.92 -3.17 -8.94
N SER A 25 5.44 -3.18 -10.16
CA SER A 25 5.23 -1.96 -10.90
C SER A 25 4.01 -1.25 -10.34
N ARG A 26 3.89 0.02 -10.68
CA ARG A 26 2.77 0.82 -10.21
C ARG A 26 1.43 0.25 -10.66
N ASN A 27 1.34 -0.17 -11.90
CA ASN A 27 0.09 -0.72 -12.42
C ASN A 27 -0.32 -1.97 -11.65
N THR A 28 0.65 -2.84 -11.39
CA THR A 28 0.38 -4.06 -10.66
C THR A 28 -0.02 -3.73 -9.22
N LEU A 29 0.70 -2.80 -8.61
CA LEU A 29 0.39 -2.41 -7.25
C LEU A 29 -1.03 -1.86 -7.14
N MET A 30 -1.41 -0.96 -8.04
CA MET A 30 -2.72 -0.34 -7.97
C MET A 30 -3.82 -1.37 -8.17
N LYS A 31 -3.57 -2.34 -9.00
CA LYS A 31 -4.55 -3.38 -9.23
C LYS A 31 -4.75 -4.21 -7.97
N ILE A 32 -3.65 -4.65 -7.37
CA ILE A 32 -3.72 -5.45 -6.16
C ILE A 32 -4.32 -4.67 -5.01
N ALA A 33 -3.87 -3.43 -4.84
CA ALA A 33 -4.37 -2.59 -3.75
C ALA A 33 -5.85 -2.30 -3.92
N GLY A 34 -6.28 -2.10 -5.15
CA GLY A 34 -7.69 -1.86 -5.39
C GLY A 34 -8.53 -3.07 -5.01
N GLU A 35 -8.06 -4.25 -5.36
CA GLU A 35 -8.77 -5.47 -5.04
C GLU A 35 -8.79 -5.75 -3.54
N ALA A 36 -7.73 -5.35 -2.86
CA ALA A 36 -7.61 -5.56 -1.43
C ALA A 36 -8.30 -4.48 -0.61
N ASN A 37 -8.81 -3.44 -1.26
CA ASN A 37 -9.37 -2.28 -0.59
C ASN A 37 -8.29 -1.61 0.26
N ALA A 38 -7.08 -1.63 -0.22
CA ALA A 38 -5.95 -1.04 0.49
C ALA A 38 -5.64 0.38 0.06
N VAL A 39 -6.40 0.93 -0.87
CA VAL A 39 -6.20 2.28 -1.33
C VAL A 39 -6.98 3.22 -0.43
N VAL A 40 -6.29 4.19 0.15
CA VAL A 40 -6.92 5.14 1.06
C VAL A 40 -6.68 6.54 0.52
N ARG A 41 -7.69 7.37 0.56
CA ARG A 41 -7.57 8.73 0.10
C ARG A 41 -7.68 9.70 1.26
N PHE A 42 -6.76 10.66 1.27
CA PHE A 42 -6.78 11.72 2.27
C PHE A 42 -6.88 13.01 1.47
N GLY A 43 -8.08 13.45 1.18
CA GLY A 43 -8.26 14.62 0.35
C GLY A 43 -7.74 14.32 -1.04
N LYS A 44 -6.70 15.04 -1.46
CA LYS A 44 -6.13 14.84 -2.77
C LYS A 44 -5.00 13.82 -2.76
N SER A 45 -4.64 13.34 -1.60
CA SER A 45 -3.53 12.41 -1.49
C SER A 45 -4.03 10.97 -1.50
N VAL A 46 -3.23 10.10 -2.09
CA VAL A 46 -3.56 8.69 -2.14
C VAL A 46 -2.47 7.93 -1.43
N ARG A 47 -2.86 7.01 -0.57
CA ARG A 47 -1.91 6.20 0.18
C ARG A 47 -2.34 4.76 0.11
N ILE A 48 -1.40 3.87 0.36
CA ILE A 48 -1.67 2.44 0.36
C ILE A 48 -1.62 1.94 1.81
N ASP A 49 -2.65 1.23 2.21
CA ASP A 49 -2.71 0.66 3.55
C ASP A 49 -1.92 -0.63 3.52
N MET A 50 -0.69 -0.57 3.97
CA MET A 50 0.23 -1.70 3.85
C MET A 50 -0.21 -2.96 4.57
N PRO A 51 -0.67 -2.91 5.82
CA PRO A 51 -1.12 -4.13 6.48
C PRO A 51 -2.23 -4.86 5.72
N VAL A 52 -3.16 -4.10 5.16
CA VAL A 52 -4.25 -4.70 4.42
C VAL A 52 -3.71 -5.29 3.11
N LEU A 53 -2.79 -4.59 2.47
CA LEU A 53 -2.20 -5.06 1.24
C LEU A 53 -1.41 -6.35 1.47
N TYR A 54 -0.60 -6.39 2.52
CA TYR A 54 0.18 -7.58 2.81
C TYR A 54 -0.72 -8.77 3.12
N ASP A 55 -1.80 -8.52 3.84
CA ASP A 55 -2.73 -9.57 4.19
C ASP A 55 -3.37 -10.15 2.94
N TYR A 56 -3.76 -9.28 2.02
CA TYR A 56 -4.35 -9.73 0.76
C TYR A 56 -3.34 -10.56 -0.03
N ILE A 57 -2.10 -10.11 -0.10
CA ILE A 57 -1.06 -10.82 -0.83
C ILE A 57 -0.84 -12.20 -0.21
N ASN A 58 -0.79 -12.27 1.10
CA ASN A 58 -0.58 -13.55 1.77
C ASN A 58 -1.71 -14.52 1.50
N GLN A 59 -2.91 -14.02 1.38
CA GLN A 59 -4.04 -14.89 1.17
C GLN A 59 -4.29 -15.26 -0.27
N ASN A 60 -3.94 -14.37 -1.18
CA ASN A 60 -4.33 -14.53 -2.58
C ASN A 60 -3.19 -14.62 -3.58
N CYS A 61 -1.99 -14.29 -3.17
CA CYS A 61 -0.85 -14.27 -4.08
C CYS A 61 0.33 -15.01 -3.49
N LYS A 62 0.09 -16.23 -3.09
CA LYS A 62 1.11 -16.97 -2.38
C LYS A 62 2.36 -17.30 -3.16
N ASN A 63 2.27 -17.27 -4.45
CA ASN A 63 3.41 -17.62 -5.27
C ASN A 63 4.09 -16.45 -5.91
N TRP A 64 3.93 -15.33 -5.29
CA TRP A 64 4.61 -14.18 -5.81
C TRP A 64 6.13 -14.39 -5.98
#